data_a7b8c1b2c5734cd30b6ff4e35a155c35
#
_entry.id   a7b8c1b2c5734cd30b6ff4e35a155c35
#
_cell.length_a   1.000
_cell.length_b   1.000
_cell.length_c   1.000
_cell.angle_alpha   90.00
_cell.angle_beta   90.00
_cell.angle_gamma   90.00
#
_symmetry.space_group_name_H-M   'P 1'
#
loop_
_entity.id
_entity.type
_entity.pdbx_description
1 polymer ?
#
loop_
_entity_poly.entity_id
_entity_poly.type
_entity_poly.pdbx_seq_one_letter_code
_entity_poly.pdbx_strand_id
1 'polypeptide(L)'
;MGRALGHALATKLFRKNSDLVAMDKFNDQGDGVTMVTIGDASTSEGPFWETINAAAVMKVPLATCIWDDGYGISVPVEMQTVKGSISKALEGFYLDENNNGIRIYAIKGWDYPALVETFESGIAKMRKTHIPAVFHIQELTQPQGHSTSGSHERYKSAERLAWEKEFDGILCMGEWMMESGFATSEQLDAIKIKAKEYVKAARQKAWQNFSNPIKELKSELVSILSKNIGDHDKIPHLLNELNTISDPVVSELAKISRQAIIHLALNRISNEELEIWLKKINNKYNASLHDHLYAEGATSSVGLAGVAPTFGNEEKINGFQVLNHYFDQLFEKNTSVLAFGEDVGQIGDVNQGMSGLQIKYGDNRIFDTSIREWTIVAQAVGLAMRGFRPIAEIQYLDYILYAMSPLSDDLATLRYRTAGKQAAPVIIRSR
;
A
#
# COMPACT_ATOMS: atom_id res chain seq x y z
N MET A 1 -6.36 -4.79 -0.46
CA MET A 1 -7.27 -5.70 -1.21
C MET A 1 -7.70 -5.07 -2.53
N GLY A 2 -8.53 -4.03 -2.58
CA GLY A 2 -9.09 -3.48 -3.83
C GLY A 2 -8.06 -3.02 -4.86
N ARG A 3 -6.94 -2.43 -4.47
CA ARG A 3 -5.84 -2.10 -5.39
C ARG A 3 -5.28 -3.34 -6.09
N ALA A 4 -5.11 -4.44 -5.36
CA ALA A 4 -4.68 -5.71 -5.94
C ALA A 4 -5.70 -6.26 -6.95
N LEU A 5 -7.01 -6.04 -6.71
CA LEU A 5 -8.07 -6.35 -7.66
C LEU A 5 -7.88 -5.62 -8.99
N GLY A 6 -7.56 -4.31 -8.95
CA GLY A 6 -7.26 -3.51 -10.14
C GLY A 6 -6.01 -4.00 -10.88
N HIS A 7 -4.95 -4.39 -10.17
CA HIS A 7 -3.77 -4.99 -10.79
C HIS A 7 -4.10 -6.31 -11.52
N ALA A 8 -4.87 -7.19 -10.88
CA ALA A 8 -5.29 -8.45 -11.47
C ALA A 8 -6.21 -8.24 -12.68
N LEU A 9 -7.10 -7.24 -12.62
CA LEU A 9 -7.93 -6.88 -13.76
C LEU A 9 -7.10 -6.38 -14.95
N ALA A 10 -6.07 -5.57 -14.71
CA ALA A 10 -5.15 -5.13 -15.76
C ALA A 10 -4.53 -6.32 -16.53
N THR A 11 -4.06 -7.35 -15.80
CA THR A 11 -3.54 -8.59 -16.42
C THR A 11 -4.59 -9.26 -17.31
N LYS A 12 -5.84 -9.36 -16.85
CA LYS A 12 -6.93 -9.92 -17.67
C LYS A 12 -7.18 -9.08 -18.94
N LEU A 13 -7.17 -7.75 -18.82
CA LEU A 13 -7.37 -6.84 -19.95
C LEU A 13 -6.24 -6.97 -20.97
N PHE A 14 -4.98 -7.07 -20.55
CA PHE A 14 -3.84 -7.31 -21.43
C PHE A 14 -3.96 -8.63 -22.21
N ARG A 15 -4.52 -9.68 -21.61
CA ARG A 15 -4.78 -10.94 -22.31
C ARG A 15 -5.88 -10.82 -23.36
N LYS A 16 -6.89 -10.00 -23.09
CA LYS A 16 -8.09 -9.93 -23.94
C LYS A 16 -8.02 -8.88 -25.05
N ASN A 17 -7.12 -7.92 -24.96
CA ASN A 17 -7.08 -6.79 -25.88
C ASN A 17 -5.68 -6.61 -26.47
N SER A 18 -5.53 -7.00 -27.74
CA SER A 18 -4.30 -6.86 -28.52
C SER A 18 -3.86 -5.39 -28.74
N ASP A 19 -4.82 -4.45 -28.71
CA ASP A 19 -4.53 -3.02 -28.93
C ASP A 19 -3.76 -2.39 -27.77
N LEU A 20 -3.67 -3.09 -26.65
CA LEU A 20 -2.87 -2.69 -25.48
C LEU A 20 -1.39 -3.06 -25.58
N VAL A 21 -0.94 -3.64 -26.69
CA VAL A 21 0.48 -3.97 -26.94
C VAL A 21 1.38 -2.73 -26.83
N ALA A 22 0.87 -1.55 -27.22
CA ALA A 22 1.60 -0.28 -27.07
C ALA A 22 1.91 0.13 -25.61
N MET A 23 1.33 -0.57 -24.62
CA MET A 23 1.61 -0.39 -23.19
C MET A 23 2.76 -1.29 -22.70
N ASP A 24 3.78 -1.53 -23.50
CA ASP A 24 4.89 -2.48 -23.26
C ASP A 24 5.45 -2.45 -21.83
N LYS A 25 5.62 -1.26 -21.26
CA LYS A 25 6.15 -1.11 -19.90
C LYS A 25 5.28 -1.78 -18.82
N PHE A 26 3.99 -1.94 -19.05
CA PHE A 26 3.00 -2.43 -18.08
C PHE A 26 2.38 -3.76 -18.51
N ASN A 27 2.51 -4.12 -19.79
CA ASN A 27 1.87 -5.29 -20.37
C ASN A 27 2.66 -6.56 -20.03
N ASP A 28 2.02 -7.47 -19.29
CA ASP A 28 2.53 -8.79 -18.94
C ASP A 28 1.97 -9.89 -19.88
N GLN A 29 1.42 -9.50 -21.01
CA GLN A 29 0.76 -10.38 -21.99
C GLN A 29 -0.38 -11.22 -21.38
N GLY A 30 -0.90 -10.77 -20.24
CA GLY A 30 -1.94 -11.47 -19.49
C GLY A 30 -1.47 -12.71 -18.74
N ASP A 31 -0.16 -12.86 -18.52
CA ASP A 31 0.43 -14.01 -17.82
C ASP A 31 0.81 -13.69 -16.36
N GLY A 32 0.62 -12.47 -15.93
CA GLY A 32 0.85 -12.03 -14.55
C GLY A 32 -0.14 -12.64 -13.56
N VAL A 33 0.29 -12.75 -12.31
CA VAL A 33 -0.58 -13.04 -11.16
C VAL A 33 -0.36 -11.97 -10.12
N THR A 34 -1.43 -11.39 -9.62
CA THR A 34 -1.35 -10.45 -8.51
C THR A 34 -1.48 -11.19 -7.19
N MET A 35 -0.46 -11.11 -6.35
CA MET A 35 -0.50 -11.66 -5.00
C MET A 35 -0.74 -10.53 -4.00
N VAL A 36 -1.63 -10.77 -3.05
CA VAL A 36 -1.91 -9.89 -1.92
C VAL A 36 -1.89 -10.69 -0.63
N THR A 37 -1.30 -10.13 0.42
CA THR A 37 -1.26 -10.74 1.76
C THR A 37 -2.16 -9.97 2.71
N ILE A 38 -2.83 -10.68 3.61
CA ILE A 38 -3.71 -10.14 4.64
C ILE A 38 -3.66 -11.03 5.88
N GLY A 39 -3.75 -10.46 7.07
CA GLY A 39 -3.92 -11.24 8.30
C GLY A 39 -5.35 -11.77 8.42
N ASP A 40 -5.53 -12.87 9.12
CA ASP A 40 -6.84 -13.50 9.39
C ASP A 40 -7.83 -12.52 10.01
N ALA A 41 -7.42 -11.78 11.04
CA ALA A 41 -8.24 -10.76 11.69
C ALA A 41 -8.73 -9.67 10.72
N SER A 42 -7.88 -9.25 9.80
CA SER A 42 -8.21 -8.22 8.80
C SER A 42 -9.23 -8.71 7.76
N THR A 43 -9.49 -10.02 7.68
CA THR A 43 -10.55 -10.55 6.81
C THR A 43 -11.96 -10.20 7.30
N SER A 44 -12.09 -9.70 8.53
CA SER A 44 -13.36 -9.19 9.07
C SER A 44 -13.81 -7.87 8.43
N GLU A 45 -12.91 -7.16 7.76
CA GLU A 45 -13.20 -5.90 7.07
C GLU A 45 -14.04 -6.11 5.81
N GLY A 46 -15.04 -5.24 5.60
CA GLY A 46 -15.90 -5.26 4.40
C GLY A 46 -15.13 -5.33 3.08
N PRO A 47 -14.06 -4.53 2.87
CA PRO A 47 -13.23 -4.55 1.67
C PRO A 47 -12.63 -5.92 1.30
N PHE A 48 -12.43 -6.83 2.27
CA PHE A 48 -12.03 -8.20 1.96
C PHE A 48 -13.13 -8.93 1.18
N TRP A 49 -14.36 -8.92 1.69
CA TRP A 49 -15.50 -9.60 1.10
C TRP A 49 -15.89 -9.03 -0.26
N GLU A 50 -15.90 -7.69 -0.39
CA GLU A 50 -16.10 -7.01 -1.67
C GLU A 50 -15.06 -7.46 -2.71
N THR A 51 -13.77 -7.51 -2.32
CA THR A 51 -12.68 -7.89 -3.22
C THR A 51 -12.78 -9.35 -3.65
N ILE A 52 -13.05 -10.28 -2.72
CA ILE A 52 -13.17 -11.72 -3.05
C ILE A 52 -14.34 -11.94 -4.00
N ASN A 53 -15.50 -11.36 -3.71
CA ASN A 53 -16.65 -11.47 -4.57
C ASN A 53 -16.39 -10.87 -5.96
N ALA A 54 -15.88 -9.65 -6.04
CA ALA A 54 -15.54 -9.00 -7.30
C ALA A 54 -14.50 -9.77 -8.12
N ALA A 55 -13.47 -10.33 -7.46
CA ALA A 55 -12.46 -11.15 -8.13
C ALA A 55 -13.06 -12.41 -8.76
N ALA A 56 -13.99 -13.06 -8.05
CA ALA A 56 -14.71 -14.24 -8.55
C ALA A 56 -15.59 -13.90 -9.75
N VAL A 57 -16.42 -12.85 -9.64
CA VAL A 57 -17.31 -12.38 -10.73
C VAL A 57 -16.52 -11.99 -11.97
N MET A 58 -15.45 -11.21 -11.79
CA MET A 58 -14.62 -10.75 -12.90
C MET A 58 -13.66 -11.82 -13.43
N LYS A 59 -13.46 -12.93 -12.72
CA LYS A 59 -12.45 -13.97 -13.07
C LYS A 59 -11.10 -13.35 -13.39
N VAL A 60 -10.42 -12.84 -12.35
CA VAL A 60 -9.12 -12.18 -12.45
C VAL A 60 -8.04 -12.96 -11.68
N PRO A 61 -6.77 -12.95 -12.13
CA PRO A 61 -5.69 -13.73 -11.51
C PRO A 61 -5.21 -13.11 -10.19
N LEU A 62 -6.06 -13.16 -9.16
CA LEU A 62 -5.81 -12.64 -7.82
C LEU A 62 -5.53 -13.79 -6.85
N ALA A 63 -4.31 -13.88 -6.34
CA ALA A 63 -3.90 -14.77 -5.25
C ALA A 63 -4.00 -14.02 -3.91
N THR A 64 -4.99 -14.36 -3.09
CA THR A 64 -5.14 -13.81 -1.75
C THR A 64 -4.55 -14.75 -0.73
N CYS A 65 -3.43 -14.34 -0.10
CA CYS A 65 -2.75 -15.13 0.93
C CYS A 65 -3.17 -14.62 2.31
N ILE A 66 -3.80 -15.47 3.10
CA ILE A 66 -4.26 -15.15 4.45
C ILE A 66 -3.27 -15.78 5.44
N TRP A 67 -2.62 -14.91 6.22
CA TRP A 67 -1.71 -15.31 7.28
C TRP A 67 -2.50 -15.46 8.57
N ASP A 68 -2.72 -16.70 9.02
CA ASP A 68 -3.59 -17.04 10.15
C ASP A 68 -2.78 -17.58 11.32
N ASP A 69 -2.61 -16.77 12.35
CA ASP A 69 -2.05 -17.16 13.64
C ASP A 69 -3.13 -17.33 14.72
N GLY A 70 -4.41 -17.17 14.34
CA GLY A 70 -5.57 -17.32 15.21
C GLY A 70 -5.87 -16.11 16.10
N TYR A 71 -5.20 -14.98 15.89
CA TYR A 71 -5.36 -13.79 16.75
C TYR A 71 -5.33 -12.49 15.97
N GLY A 72 -6.19 -11.53 16.36
CA GLY A 72 -6.07 -10.13 15.98
C GLY A 72 -5.49 -9.34 17.14
N ILE A 73 -4.16 -9.25 17.24
CA ILE A 73 -3.40 -8.83 18.43
C ILE A 73 -3.67 -9.78 19.59
N SER A 74 -4.72 -9.53 20.40
CA SER A 74 -5.12 -10.35 21.55
C SER A 74 -6.50 -10.97 21.40
N VAL A 75 -7.24 -10.61 20.35
CA VAL A 75 -8.61 -11.11 20.10
C VAL A 75 -8.53 -12.45 19.37
N PRO A 76 -9.04 -13.54 19.97
CA PRO A 76 -8.98 -14.86 19.34
C PRO A 76 -9.94 -14.98 18.15
N VAL A 77 -9.64 -15.89 17.23
CA VAL A 77 -10.36 -16.09 15.98
C VAL A 77 -11.85 -16.34 16.14
N GLU A 78 -12.27 -16.95 17.24
CA GLU A 78 -13.69 -17.24 17.55
C GLU A 78 -14.52 -15.97 17.72
N MET A 79 -13.89 -14.86 18.10
CA MET A 79 -14.54 -13.55 18.22
C MET A 79 -14.56 -12.77 16.92
N GLN A 80 -13.86 -13.23 15.90
CA GLN A 80 -13.64 -12.50 14.64
C GLN A 80 -14.28 -13.18 13.44
N THR A 81 -14.19 -14.50 13.35
CA THR A 81 -14.55 -15.25 12.16
C THR A 81 -15.52 -16.37 12.48
N VAL A 82 -16.69 -16.34 11.83
CA VAL A 82 -17.67 -17.43 11.94
C VAL A 82 -17.02 -18.78 11.59
N LYS A 83 -17.41 -19.85 12.28
CA LYS A 83 -16.80 -21.20 12.19
C LYS A 83 -15.31 -21.26 12.61
N GLY A 84 -14.75 -20.19 13.20
CA GLY A 84 -13.34 -20.12 13.60
C GLY A 84 -12.34 -20.34 12.46
N SER A 85 -12.73 -20.12 11.21
CA SER A 85 -11.87 -20.34 10.04
C SER A 85 -12.40 -19.61 8.82
N ILE A 86 -11.57 -18.78 8.21
CA ILE A 86 -11.96 -18.01 7.02
C ILE A 86 -12.19 -18.92 5.80
N SER A 87 -11.42 -19.97 5.61
CA SER A 87 -11.67 -20.93 4.51
C SER A 87 -13.00 -21.65 4.64
N LYS A 88 -13.43 -21.98 5.88
CA LYS A 88 -14.76 -22.53 6.12
C LYS A 88 -15.87 -21.48 5.97
N ALA A 89 -15.61 -20.23 6.31
CA ALA A 89 -16.56 -19.15 6.08
C ALA A 89 -16.78 -18.86 4.58
N LEU A 90 -15.75 -19.11 3.75
CA LEU A 90 -15.78 -18.94 2.31
C LEU A 90 -16.29 -20.18 1.53
N GLU A 91 -16.80 -21.22 2.19
CA GLU A 91 -17.27 -22.44 1.50
C GLU A 91 -18.27 -22.16 0.37
N GLY A 92 -19.16 -21.17 0.54
CA GLY A 92 -20.10 -20.77 -0.50
C GLY A 92 -19.48 -20.13 -1.76
N PHE A 93 -18.19 -19.80 -1.70
CA PHE A 93 -17.42 -19.28 -2.84
C PHE A 93 -16.64 -20.36 -3.58
N TYR A 94 -16.65 -21.61 -3.16
CA TYR A 94 -15.96 -22.68 -3.87
C TYR A 94 -16.35 -22.75 -5.33
N LEU A 95 -15.34 -23.04 -6.15
CA LEU A 95 -15.50 -23.18 -7.59
C LEU A 95 -16.50 -24.29 -7.91
N ASP A 96 -17.56 -23.95 -8.65
CA ASP A 96 -18.55 -24.88 -9.14
C ASP A 96 -18.14 -25.55 -10.48
N GLU A 97 -18.96 -26.44 -10.99
CA GLU A 97 -18.77 -27.14 -12.25
C GLU A 97 -18.74 -26.20 -13.48
N ASN A 98 -19.33 -25.00 -13.37
CA ASN A 98 -19.34 -23.96 -14.40
C ASN A 98 -18.16 -23.01 -14.29
N ASN A 99 -17.19 -23.30 -13.42
CA ASN A 99 -16.06 -22.42 -13.10
C ASN A 99 -16.48 -21.04 -12.56
N ASN A 100 -17.57 -20.98 -11.80
CA ASN A 100 -17.93 -19.80 -11.00
C ASN A 100 -17.41 -20.00 -9.58
N GLY A 101 -16.79 -18.97 -9.03
CA GLY A 101 -16.22 -19.02 -7.70
C GLY A 101 -14.69 -18.91 -7.68
N ILE A 102 -14.09 -19.37 -6.59
CA ILE A 102 -12.65 -19.29 -6.31
C ILE A 102 -12.09 -20.66 -5.91
N ARG A 103 -10.77 -20.84 -6.10
CA ARG A 103 -10.07 -21.96 -5.47
C ARG A 103 -9.65 -21.57 -4.06
N ILE A 104 -9.81 -22.50 -3.13
CA ILE A 104 -9.39 -22.30 -1.74
C ILE A 104 -8.43 -23.41 -1.37
N TYR A 105 -7.25 -23.03 -0.91
CA TYR A 105 -6.19 -23.92 -0.42
C TYR A 105 -5.98 -23.60 1.07
N ALA A 106 -6.07 -24.61 1.92
CA ALA A 106 -5.77 -24.52 3.35
C ALA A 106 -4.49 -25.31 3.63
N ILE A 107 -3.46 -24.63 4.13
CA ILE A 107 -2.11 -25.19 4.29
C ILE A 107 -1.58 -24.79 5.66
N LYS A 108 -0.83 -25.68 6.32
CA LYS A 108 -0.15 -25.38 7.57
C LYS A 108 1.08 -24.49 7.31
N GLY A 109 1.24 -23.42 8.09
CA GLY A 109 2.33 -22.47 7.90
C GLY A 109 3.72 -23.01 8.23
N TRP A 110 3.80 -24.10 9.00
CA TRP A 110 5.03 -24.80 9.34
C TRP A 110 5.41 -25.94 8.37
N ASP A 111 4.51 -26.31 7.46
CA ASP A 111 4.75 -27.37 6.45
C ASP A 111 5.33 -26.75 5.16
N TYR A 112 6.65 -26.57 5.12
CA TYR A 112 7.34 -25.93 4.00
C TYR A 112 7.13 -26.67 2.66
N PRO A 113 7.27 -28.01 2.56
CA PRO A 113 7.00 -28.72 1.30
C PRO A 113 5.59 -28.50 0.77
N ALA A 114 4.57 -28.65 1.63
CA ALA A 114 3.18 -28.45 1.24
C ALA A 114 2.92 -27.00 0.79
N LEU A 115 3.55 -26.00 1.40
CA LEU A 115 3.49 -24.62 0.95
C LEU A 115 4.02 -24.48 -0.48
N VAL A 116 5.22 -24.97 -0.75
CA VAL A 116 5.85 -24.88 -2.08
C VAL A 116 4.99 -25.55 -3.15
N GLU A 117 4.59 -26.78 -2.95
CA GLU A 117 3.77 -27.55 -3.90
C GLU A 117 2.43 -26.88 -4.18
N THR A 118 1.77 -26.39 -3.13
CA THR A 118 0.45 -25.74 -3.24
C THR A 118 0.55 -24.41 -3.98
N PHE A 119 1.54 -23.58 -3.65
CA PHE A 119 1.74 -22.31 -4.35
C PHE A 119 2.12 -22.54 -5.81
N GLU A 120 3.04 -23.45 -6.11
CA GLU A 120 3.44 -23.79 -7.47
C GLU A 120 2.22 -24.21 -8.30
N SER A 121 1.48 -25.23 -7.85
CA SER A 121 0.32 -25.74 -8.59
C SER A 121 -0.82 -24.74 -8.67
N GLY A 122 -1.11 -24.01 -7.58
CA GLY A 122 -2.18 -23.02 -7.49
C GLY A 122 -1.94 -21.82 -8.39
N ILE A 123 -0.73 -21.28 -8.38
CA ILE A 123 -0.34 -20.15 -9.23
C ILE A 123 -0.30 -20.56 -10.71
N ALA A 124 0.23 -21.75 -11.05
CA ALA A 124 0.21 -22.26 -12.42
C ALA A 124 -1.21 -22.37 -12.97
N LYS A 125 -2.15 -22.94 -12.19
CA LYS A 125 -3.56 -23.00 -12.55
C LYS A 125 -4.19 -21.63 -12.74
N MET A 126 -3.87 -20.67 -11.86
CA MET A 126 -4.39 -19.31 -11.92
C MET A 126 -3.90 -18.57 -13.16
N ARG A 127 -2.61 -18.66 -13.50
CA ARG A 127 -2.06 -18.11 -14.75
C ARG A 127 -2.85 -18.58 -15.95
N LYS A 128 -3.12 -19.89 -16.02
CA LYS A 128 -3.83 -20.48 -17.15
C LYS A 128 -5.29 -20.06 -17.24
N THR A 129 -5.99 -20.01 -16.12
CA THR A 129 -7.47 -19.90 -16.08
C THR A 129 -7.98 -18.53 -15.71
N HIS A 130 -7.16 -17.65 -15.08
CA HIS A 130 -7.56 -16.41 -14.42
C HIS A 130 -8.62 -16.57 -13.32
N ILE A 131 -8.86 -17.79 -12.85
CA ILE A 131 -9.73 -18.03 -11.70
C ILE A 131 -8.97 -17.65 -10.44
N PRO A 132 -9.51 -16.74 -9.60
CA PRO A 132 -8.83 -16.32 -8.38
C PRO A 132 -8.70 -17.44 -7.35
N ALA A 133 -7.76 -17.31 -6.44
CA ALA A 133 -7.56 -18.27 -5.36
C ALA A 133 -7.29 -17.58 -4.01
N VAL A 134 -7.74 -18.24 -2.95
CA VAL A 134 -7.37 -17.96 -1.57
C VAL A 134 -6.41 -19.04 -1.09
N PHE A 135 -5.25 -18.62 -0.59
CA PHE A 135 -4.28 -19.46 0.10
C PHE A 135 -4.38 -19.12 1.59
N HIS A 136 -5.05 -19.96 2.35
CA HIS A 136 -5.23 -19.81 3.78
C HIS A 136 -4.11 -20.55 4.51
N ILE A 137 -3.12 -19.79 4.95
CA ILE A 137 -1.94 -20.31 5.65
C ILE A 137 -2.26 -20.32 7.13
N GLN A 138 -2.63 -21.50 7.61
CA GLN A 138 -3.11 -21.75 8.98
C GLN A 138 -1.96 -22.08 9.93
N GLU A 139 -2.23 -21.95 11.21
CA GLU A 139 -1.30 -22.35 12.28
C GLU A 139 0.05 -21.64 12.16
N LEU A 140 0.04 -20.38 11.80
CA LEU A 140 1.24 -19.54 11.89
C LEU A 140 1.58 -19.26 13.36
N THR A 141 2.85 -19.09 13.63
CA THR A 141 3.36 -18.81 14.96
C THR A 141 3.93 -17.40 15.03
N GLN A 142 3.80 -16.76 16.19
CA GLN A 142 4.40 -15.45 16.48
C GLN A 142 5.26 -15.53 17.75
N PRO A 143 6.49 -16.06 17.68
CA PRO A 143 7.32 -16.33 18.86
C PRO A 143 7.62 -15.12 19.77
N GLN A 144 7.47 -13.91 19.25
CA GLN A 144 7.67 -12.66 20.01
C GLN A 144 6.37 -11.88 20.24
N GLY A 145 5.19 -12.47 19.89
CA GLY A 145 3.91 -11.79 19.91
C GLY A 145 3.77 -10.72 18.84
N HIS A 146 2.62 -10.02 18.86
CA HIS A 146 2.26 -9.03 17.84
C HIS A 146 3.12 -7.77 17.89
N SER A 147 3.42 -7.27 19.09
CA SER A 147 4.17 -6.02 19.26
C SER A 147 4.96 -6.01 20.56
N THR A 148 5.96 -5.11 20.62
CA THR A 148 6.79 -4.91 21.82
C THR A 148 6.02 -4.30 23.00
N SER A 149 4.83 -3.72 22.76
CA SER A 149 4.01 -3.09 23.79
C SER A 149 3.11 -4.07 24.58
N GLY A 150 2.98 -5.31 24.12
CA GLY A 150 2.14 -6.33 24.73
C GLY A 150 2.80 -7.70 24.72
N SER A 151 3.00 -8.26 25.92
CA SER A 151 3.45 -9.64 26.05
C SER A 151 2.32 -10.59 25.70
N HIS A 152 2.57 -11.56 24.84
CA HIS A 152 1.58 -12.54 24.40
C HIS A 152 1.19 -13.50 25.54
N GLU A 153 1.97 -13.61 26.60
CA GLU A 153 1.66 -14.36 27.80
C GLU A 153 0.43 -13.81 28.55
N ARG A 154 -0.01 -12.59 28.22
CA ARG A 154 -1.22 -11.98 28.81
C ARG A 154 -2.51 -12.53 28.24
N TYR A 155 -2.48 -13.11 27.04
CA TYR A 155 -3.69 -13.55 26.34
C TYR A 155 -3.59 -14.96 25.72
N LYS A 156 -2.40 -15.52 25.59
CA LYS A 156 -2.20 -16.91 25.14
C LYS A 156 -1.97 -17.82 26.35
N SER A 157 -2.55 -19.02 26.29
CA SER A 157 -2.31 -20.03 27.34
C SER A 157 -0.88 -20.59 27.28
N ALA A 158 -0.43 -21.20 28.37
CA ALA A 158 0.89 -21.83 28.43
C ALA A 158 1.05 -22.96 27.37
N GLU A 159 -0.03 -23.72 27.16
CA GLU A 159 -0.09 -24.79 26.17
C GLU A 159 0.04 -24.22 24.75
N ARG A 160 -0.66 -23.10 24.44
CA ARG A 160 -0.53 -22.41 23.16
C ARG A 160 0.89 -21.92 22.93
N LEU A 161 1.52 -21.33 23.93
CA LEU A 161 2.89 -20.84 23.83
C LEU A 161 3.91 -21.97 23.66
N ALA A 162 3.68 -23.12 24.30
CA ALA A 162 4.51 -24.31 24.11
C ALA A 162 4.39 -24.84 22.67
N TRP A 163 3.17 -24.94 22.17
CA TRP A 163 2.87 -25.33 20.79
C TRP A 163 3.51 -24.38 19.77
N GLU A 164 3.45 -23.05 19.97
CA GLU A 164 4.09 -22.09 19.07
C GLU A 164 5.61 -22.22 19.02
N LYS A 165 6.24 -22.67 20.08
CA LYS A 165 7.68 -22.97 20.11
C LYS A 165 8.04 -24.24 19.37
N GLU A 166 7.18 -25.25 19.48
CA GLU A 166 7.35 -26.54 18.82
C GLU A 166 7.15 -26.41 17.30
N PHE A 167 6.11 -25.67 16.89
CA PHE A 167 5.73 -25.47 15.49
C PHE A 167 6.25 -24.14 14.91
N ASP A 168 7.33 -23.59 15.45
CA ASP A 168 8.02 -22.45 14.83
C ASP A 168 8.47 -22.82 13.41
N GLY A 169 8.05 -22.04 12.39
CA GLY A 169 8.29 -22.38 10.99
C GLY A 169 9.79 -22.47 10.62
N ILE A 170 10.69 -21.75 11.33
CA ILE A 170 12.13 -21.86 11.10
C ILE A 170 12.66 -23.16 11.71
N LEU A 171 12.13 -23.55 12.87
CA LEU A 171 12.52 -24.80 13.53
C LEU A 171 12.07 -26.00 12.67
N CYS A 172 10.78 -26.06 12.32
CA CYS A 172 10.22 -27.14 11.48
C CYS A 172 10.92 -27.26 10.12
N MET A 173 11.24 -26.12 9.48
CA MET A 173 12.02 -26.14 8.24
C MET A 173 13.42 -26.71 8.45
N GLY A 174 14.09 -26.38 9.55
CA GLY A 174 15.42 -26.92 9.89
C GLY A 174 15.37 -28.44 10.09
N GLU A 175 14.37 -28.94 10.80
CA GLU A 175 14.15 -30.37 11.02
C GLU A 175 13.90 -31.10 9.70
N TRP A 176 12.98 -30.58 8.88
CA TRP A 176 12.74 -31.12 7.55
C TRP A 176 14.00 -31.15 6.66
N MET A 177 14.83 -30.11 6.70
CA MET A 177 16.10 -30.08 5.94
C MET A 177 17.07 -31.18 6.39
N MET A 178 17.14 -31.47 7.71
CA MET A 178 17.99 -32.54 8.24
C MET A 178 17.42 -33.92 7.86
N GLU A 179 16.14 -34.15 8.04
CA GLU A 179 15.48 -35.41 7.70
C GLU A 179 15.57 -35.73 6.20
N SER A 180 15.49 -34.70 5.36
CA SER A 180 15.61 -34.83 3.90
C SER A 180 17.05 -34.86 3.39
N GLY A 181 18.04 -34.75 4.28
CA GLY A 181 19.46 -34.79 3.92
C GLY A 181 20.01 -33.56 3.21
N PHE A 182 19.28 -32.42 3.27
CA PHE A 182 19.72 -31.16 2.65
C PHE A 182 20.76 -30.42 3.50
N ALA A 183 20.75 -30.59 4.82
CA ALA A 183 21.72 -29.96 5.74
C ALA A 183 21.98 -30.82 6.96
N THR A 184 23.15 -30.61 7.59
CA THR A 184 23.44 -31.15 8.94
C THR A 184 23.12 -30.11 10.02
N SER A 185 23.01 -30.56 11.28
CA SER A 185 22.81 -29.68 12.44
C SER A 185 23.90 -28.60 12.52
N GLU A 186 25.18 -29.00 12.30
CA GLU A 186 26.32 -28.08 12.37
C GLU A 186 26.24 -27.00 11.29
N GLN A 187 25.77 -27.34 10.08
CA GLN A 187 25.57 -26.37 8.99
C GLN A 187 24.46 -25.36 9.35
N LEU A 188 23.34 -25.84 9.89
CA LEU A 188 22.23 -24.96 10.31
C LEU A 188 22.64 -24.04 11.45
N ASP A 189 23.40 -24.53 12.43
CA ASP A 189 23.90 -23.72 13.55
C ASP A 189 24.93 -22.68 13.07
N ALA A 190 25.79 -23.02 12.13
CA ALA A 190 26.69 -22.06 11.50
C ALA A 190 25.92 -20.93 10.76
N ILE A 191 24.84 -21.27 10.07
CA ILE A 191 23.94 -20.30 9.41
C ILE A 191 23.30 -19.37 10.45
N LYS A 192 22.78 -19.92 11.56
CA LYS A 192 22.14 -19.13 12.64
C LYS A 192 23.14 -18.15 13.25
N ILE A 193 24.37 -18.58 13.53
CA ILE A 193 25.43 -17.72 14.08
C ILE A 193 25.74 -16.59 13.13
N LYS A 194 26.02 -16.91 11.86
CA LYS A 194 26.32 -15.92 10.82
C LYS A 194 25.18 -14.92 10.62
N ALA A 195 23.94 -15.37 10.64
CA ALA A 195 22.76 -14.51 10.52
C ALA A 195 22.65 -13.52 11.69
N LYS A 196 22.89 -13.98 12.93
CA LYS A 196 22.91 -13.12 14.13
C LYS A 196 23.99 -12.06 14.07
N GLU A 197 25.20 -12.44 13.65
CA GLU A 197 26.32 -11.50 13.47
C GLU A 197 26.01 -10.46 12.40
N TYR A 198 25.47 -10.90 11.25
CA TYR A 198 25.06 -10.01 10.16
C TYR A 198 24.02 -8.99 10.61
N VAL A 199 22.95 -9.45 11.27
CA VAL A 199 21.88 -8.57 11.78
C VAL A 199 22.41 -7.57 12.79
N LYS A 200 23.29 -8.00 13.70
CA LYS A 200 23.95 -7.12 14.70
C LYS A 200 24.76 -6.03 14.00
N ALA A 201 25.58 -6.39 13.02
CA ALA A 201 26.39 -5.43 12.26
C ALA A 201 25.53 -4.47 11.42
N ALA A 202 24.49 -5.00 10.74
CA ALA A 202 23.56 -4.20 9.95
C ALA A 202 22.80 -3.17 10.82
N ARG A 203 22.33 -3.58 12.01
CA ARG A 203 21.69 -2.68 12.97
C ARG A 203 22.63 -1.58 13.44
N GLN A 204 23.87 -1.92 13.79
CA GLN A 204 24.86 -0.93 14.22
C GLN A 204 25.15 0.08 13.10
N LYS A 205 25.35 -0.40 11.88
CA LYS A 205 25.59 0.47 10.72
C LYS A 205 24.41 1.39 10.43
N ALA A 206 23.18 0.87 10.47
CA ALA A 206 21.98 1.66 10.27
C ALA A 206 21.83 2.77 11.32
N TRP A 207 22.07 2.43 12.59
CA TRP A 207 22.05 3.40 13.69
C TRP A 207 23.13 4.47 13.55
N GLN A 208 24.35 4.09 13.19
CA GLN A 208 25.43 5.04 12.93
C GLN A 208 25.11 5.98 11.77
N ASN A 209 24.59 5.44 10.65
CA ASN A 209 24.21 6.25 9.50
C ASN A 209 23.12 7.26 9.84
N PHE A 210 22.20 6.92 10.74
CA PHE A 210 21.15 7.82 11.21
C PHE A 210 21.68 8.84 12.22
N SER A 211 22.43 8.39 13.24
CA SER A 211 22.81 9.22 14.38
C SER A 211 24.03 10.11 14.13
N ASN A 212 25.04 9.65 13.35
CA ASN A 212 26.28 10.40 13.16
C ASN A 212 26.08 11.79 12.53
N PRO A 213 25.27 11.96 11.46
CA PRO A 213 25.01 13.29 10.91
C PRO A 213 24.37 14.26 11.92
N ILE A 214 23.53 13.73 12.84
CA ILE A 214 22.91 14.55 13.87
C ILE A 214 23.91 14.92 14.99
N LYS A 215 24.81 14.00 15.33
CA LYS A 215 25.90 14.27 16.27
C LYS A 215 26.88 15.30 15.71
N GLU A 216 27.15 15.29 14.41
CA GLU A 216 27.92 16.34 13.74
C GLU A 216 27.24 17.71 13.86
N LEU A 217 25.94 17.78 13.59
CA LEU A 217 25.15 18.99 13.78
C LEU A 217 25.16 19.49 15.24
N LYS A 218 25.09 18.55 16.21
CA LYS A 218 25.25 18.90 17.62
C LYS A 218 26.62 19.54 17.88
N SER A 219 27.68 18.95 17.34
CA SER A 219 29.05 19.46 17.52
C SER A 219 29.23 20.85 16.89
N GLU A 220 28.65 21.08 15.70
CA GLU A 220 28.60 22.42 15.08
C GLU A 220 27.90 23.42 15.98
N LEU A 221 26.72 23.08 16.52
CA LEU A 221 25.95 23.96 17.39
C LEU A 221 26.69 24.26 18.71
N VAL A 222 27.32 23.26 19.32
CA VAL A 222 28.18 23.44 20.50
C VAL A 222 29.30 24.44 20.19
N SER A 223 29.98 24.30 19.06
CA SER A 223 31.06 25.21 18.65
C SER A 223 30.55 26.64 18.47
N ILE A 224 29.40 26.84 17.82
CA ILE A 224 28.81 28.17 17.61
C ILE A 224 28.40 28.83 18.94
N LEU A 225 27.70 28.09 19.82
CA LEU A 225 27.28 28.59 21.11
C LEU A 225 28.48 28.89 22.03
N SER A 226 29.53 28.09 21.99
CA SER A 226 30.74 28.29 22.80
C SER A 226 31.50 29.58 22.50
N LYS A 227 31.43 30.08 21.25
CA LYS A 227 32.02 31.38 20.85
C LYS A 227 31.25 32.55 21.43
N ASN A 228 30.04 32.34 21.88
CA ASN A 228 29.08 33.38 22.31
C ASN A 228 28.85 33.35 23.84
N ILE A 229 29.73 32.76 24.59
CA ILE A 229 29.72 32.78 26.05
C ILE A 229 30.21 34.18 26.46
N GLY A 230 29.26 35.14 26.56
CA GLY A 230 29.48 36.44 27.20
C GLY A 230 28.91 36.42 28.63
N ASP A 231 28.73 37.58 29.24
CA ASP A 231 28.12 37.75 30.58
C ASP A 231 26.63 37.41 30.62
N HIS A 232 26.20 36.41 29.83
CA HIS A 232 24.81 36.02 29.69
C HIS A 232 24.57 34.62 30.27
N ASP A 233 23.81 34.54 31.34
CA ASP A 233 23.53 33.26 32.06
C ASP A 233 22.85 32.21 31.22
N LYS A 234 22.10 32.58 30.20
CA LYS A 234 21.26 31.65 29.40
C LYS A 234 22.09 30.77 28.43
N ILE A 235 23.11 31.34 27.80
CA ILE A 235 23.94 30.57 26.82
C ILE A 235 24.71 29.43 27.47
N PRO A 236 25.41 29.60 28.62
CA PRO A 236 26.02 28.50 29.36
C PRO A 236 25.01 27.40 29.74
N HIS A 237 23.79 27.80 30.14
CA HIS A 237 22.74 26.84 30.47
C HIS A 237 22.32 26.02 29.25
N LEU A 238 22.10 26.64 28.09
CA LEU A 238 21.75 25.94 26.84
C LEU A 238 22.89 25.04 26.35
N LEU A 239 24.15 25.44 26.53
CA LEU A 239 25.33 24.60 26.25
C LEU A 239 25.38 23.37 27.16
N ASN A 240 25.07 23.54 28.43
CA ASN A 240 25.01 22.42 29.36
C ASN A 240 23.88 21.46 28.99
N GLU A 241 22.67 21.98 28.70
CA GLU A 241 21.53 21.21 28.20
C GLU A 241 21.94 20.40 26.94
N LEU A 242 22.55 21.09 25.95
CA LEU A 242 23.00 20.46 24.72
C LEU A 242 24.04 19.34 24.96
N ASN A 243 24.98 19.55 25.87
CA ASN A 243 26.03 18.60 26.18
C ASN A 243 25.51 17.33 26.87
N THR A 244 24.42 17.44 27.66
CA THR A 244 23.81 16.29 28.34
C THR A 244 23.02 15.37 27.42
N ILE A 245 22.64 15.79 26.22
CA ILE A 245 21.90 14.98 25.24
C ILE A 245 22.85 13.93 24.65
N SER A 246 22.65 12.67 24.98
CA SER A 246 23.45 11.54 24.44
C SER A 246 23.10 11.19 23.00
N ASP A 247 21.78 11.12 22.70
CA ASP A 247 21.24 10.78 21.39
C ASP A 247 20.33 11.93 20.87
N PRO A 248 20.95 12.97 20.28
CA PRO A 248 20.23 14.16 19.86
C PRO A 248 19.29 13.88 18.68
N VAL A 249 18.17 14.58 18.65
CA VAL A 249 17.31 14.69 17.47
C VAL A 249 17.33 16.09 16.92
N VAL A 250 17.09 16.25 15.62
CA VAL A 250 17.21 17.55 14.93
C VAL A 250 16.29 18.62 15.54
N SER A 251 15.09 18.23 15.97
CA SER A 251 14.12 19.15 16.60
C SER A 251 14.62 19.74 17.93
N GLU A 252 15.36 18.95 18.74
CA GLU A 252 15.97 19.46 19.98
C GLU A 252 17.08 20.46 19.69
N LEU A 253 17.94 20.17 18.71
CA LEU A 253 18.99 21.08 18.28
C LEU A 253 18.41 22.40 17.75
N ALA A 254 17.37 22.31 16.92
CA ALA A 254 16.66 23.50 16.40
C ALA A 254 15.97 24.31 17.52
N LYS A 255 15.39 23.63 18.52
CA LYS A 255 14.78 24.27 19.69
C LYS A 255 15.82 25.04 20.49
N ILE A 256 16.94 24.43 20.85
CA ILE A 256 18.04 25.04 21.59
C ILE A 256 18.60 26.24 20.83
N SER A 257 18.85 26.09 19.52
CA SER A 257 19.30 27.20 18.66
C SER A 257 18.33 28.37 18.64
N ARG A 258 17.01 28.14 18.51
CA ARG A 258 15.99 29.21 18.57
C ARG A 258 15.99 29.94 19.92
N GLN A 259 16.10 29.17 21.02
CA GLN A 259 16.15 29.77 22.36
C GLN A 259 17.37 30.67 22.52
N ALA A 260 18.52 30.25 21.97
CA ALA A 260 19.74 31.08 21.98
C ALA A 260 19.56 32.36 21.13
N ILE A 261 19.04 32.23 19.91
CA ILE A 261 18.78 33.40 19.03
C ILE A 261 17.85 34.39 19.72
N ILE A 262 16.73 33.94 20.30
CA ILE A 262 15.76 34.82 20.99
C ILE A 262 16.44 35.49 22.17
N HIS A 263 17.22 34.79 22.97
CA HIS A 263 17.90 35.37 24.11
C HIS A 263 18.93 36.45 23.69
N LEU A 264 19.75 36.16 22.69
CA LEU A 264 20.73 37.11 22.16
C LEU A 264 20.04 38.34 21.57
N ALA A 265 18.95 38.18 20.81
CA ALA A 265 18.18 39.29 20.26
C ALA A 265 17.56 40.21 21.35
N LEU A 266 17.04 39.65 22.44
CA LEU A 266 16.56 40.39 23.59
C LEU A 266 17.64 41.24 24.24
N ASN A 267 18.89 40.80 24.18
CA ASN A 267 20.07 41.53 24.64
C ASN A 267 20.72 42.41 23.54
N ARG A 268 20.05 42.60 22.41
CA ARG A 268 20.52 43.36 21.23
C ARG A 268 21.83 42.85 20.64
N ILE A 269 22.08 41.56 20.76
CA ILE A 269 23.22 40.86 20.17
C ILE A 269 22.72 40.10 18.96
N SER A 270 23.29 40.36 17.79
CA SER A 270 23.06 39.56 16.58
C SER A 270 24.09 38.45 16.48
N ASN A 271 23.66 37.23 16.10
CA ASN A 271 24.55 36.13 15.81
C ASN A 271 24.20 35.53 14.45
N GLU A 272 24.82 36.06 13.41
CA GLU A 272 24.59 35.68 12.04
C GLU A 272 24.97 34.18 11.80
N GLU A 273 26.04 33.71 12.43
CA GLU A 273 26.47 32.27 12.28
C GLU A 273 25.38 31.32 12.78
N LEU A 274 24.74 31.59 13.89
CA LEU A 274 23.68 30.78 14.47
C LEU A 274 22.39 30.83 13.65
N GLU A 275 22.03 32.03 13.15
CA GLU A 275 20.86 32.24 12.30
C GLU A 275 21.01 31.47 10.94
N ILE A 276 22.19 31.58 10.33
CA ILE A 276 22.51 30.84 9.09
C ILE A 276 22.46 29.33 9.34
N TRP A 277 23.04 28.86 10.45
CA TRP A 277 23.04 27.45 10.81
C TRP A 277 21.59 26.93 10.96
N LEU A 278 20.74 27.64 11.73
CA LEU A 278 19.35 27.24 11.92
C LEU A 278 18.55 27.26 10.61
N LYS A 279 18.77 28.28 9.77
CA LYS A 279 18.13 28.38 8.45
C LYS A 279 18.54 27.24 7.53
N LYS A 280 19.84 26.87 7.52
CA LYS A 280 20.36 25.72 6.76
C LYS A 280 19.67 24.41 7.15
N ILE A 281 19.55 24.16 8.46
CA ILE A 281 18.90 22.96 8.99
C ILE A 281 17.39 22.95 8.66
N ASN A 282 16.70 24.04 8.95
CA ASN A 282 15.27 24.14 8.66
C ASN A 282 14.98 23.91 7.17
N ASN A 283 15.77 24.52 6.28
CA ASN A 283 15.58 24.32 4.84
C ASN A 283 15.81 22.88 4.44
N LYS A 284 16.89 22.23 4.93
CA LYS A 284 17.20 20.84 4.63
C LYS A 284 16.09 19.87 5.08
N TYR A 285 15.65 20.02 6.33
CA TYR A 285 14.68 19.07 6.90
C TYR A 285 13.24 19.38 6.51
N ASN A 286 12.87 20.66 6.35
CA ASN A 286 11.55 21.01 5.82
C ASN A 286 11.39 20.54 4.38
N ALA A 287 12.40 20.68 3.54
CA ALA A 287 12.35 20.17 2.18
C ALA A 287 12.09 18.65 2.16
N SER A 288 12.76 17.88 3.04
CA SER A 288 12.55 16.44 3.12
C SER A 288 11.17 16.02 3.63
N LEU A 289 10.50 16.86 4.43
CA LEU A 289 9.14 16.60 4.93
C LEU A 289 8.06 16.85 3.87
N HIS A 290 8.34 17.73 2.90
CA HIS A 290 7.40 18.09 1.82
C HIS A 290 7.78 17.50 0.48
N ASP A 291 8.89 16.78 0.40
CA ASP A 291 9.36 16.18 -0.83
C ASP A 291 8.33 15.16 -1.37
N HIS A 292 8.04 15.27 -2.66
CA HIS A 292 7.05 14.44 -3.33
C HIS A 292 5.58 14.57 -2.86
N LEU A 293 5.25 15.51 -1.97
CA LEU A 293 3.88 15.72 -1.51
C LEU A 293 2.96 16.16 -2.66
N TYR A 294 3.48 17.05 -3.52
CA TYR A 294 2.79 17.53 -4.70
C TYR A 294 3.55 17.16 -6.00
N ALA A 295 2.81 17.07 -7.10
CA ALA A 295 3.43 16.97 -8.41
C ALA A 295 3.87 18.37 -8.87
N GLU A 296 5.17 18.62 -8.97
CA GLU A 296 5.75 19.92 -9.33
C GLU A 296 6.34 19.96 -10.75
N GLY A 297 6.34 18.83 -11.46
CA GLY A 297 6.88 18.71 -12.81
C GLY A 297 5.85 19.02 -13.92
N ALA A 298 6.26 18.76 -15.15
CA ALA A 298 5.42 18.93 -16.36
C ALA A 298 4.10 18.12 -16.34
N THR A 299 4.00 17.14 -15.44
CA THR A 299 2.79 16.32 -15.24
C THR A 299 1.86 16.88 -14.16
N SER A 300 2.18 18.03 -13.56
CA SER A 300 1.34 18.68 -12.56
C SER A 300 0.07 19.24 -13.21
N SER A 301 -1.08 18.91 -12.64
CA SER A 301 -2.37 19.49 -13.07
C SER A 301 -2.47 20.98 -12.77
N VAL A 302 -1.71 21.48 -11.81
CA VAL A 302 -1.71 22.90 -11.41
C VAL A 302 -1.08 23.80 -12.47
N GLY A 303 -0.12 23.25 -13.24
CA GLY A 303 0.57 23.99 -14.32
C GLY A 303 -0.14 23.94 -15.68
N LEU A 304 -1.26 23.22 -15.80
CA LEU A 304 -1.99 23.11 -17.06
C LEU A 304 -2.82 24.37 -17.29
N ALA A 305 -2.60 25.03 -18.43
CA ALA A 305 -3.46 26.15 -18.84
C ALA A 305 -4.88 25.65 -19.12
N GLY A 306 -5.87 26.32 -18.55
CA GLY A 306 -7.26 26.05 -18.87
C GLY A 306 -7.55 26.35 -20.34
N VAL A 307 -8.32 25.50 -21.00
CA VAL A 307 -8.83 25.76 -22.35
C VAL A 307 -10.12 26.55 -22.20
N ALA A 308 -10.15 27.77 -22.74
CA ALA A 308 -11.35 28.59 -22.73
C ALA A 308 -12.43 27.94 -23.64
N PRO A 309 -13.71 27.90 -23.20
CA PRO A 309 -14.78 27.42 -24.06
C PRO A 309 -14.99 28.36 -25.24
N THR A 310 -15.23 27.80 -26.42
CA THR A 310 -15.64 28.55 -27.58
C THR A 310 -17.14 28.33 -27.80
N PHE A 311 -17.89 29.40 -27.98
CA PHE A 311 -19.32 29.37 -28.21
C PHE A 311 -19.59 29.76 -29.64
N GLY A 312 -20.38 28.94 -30.36
CA GLY A 312 -20.85 29.20 -31.71
C GLY A 312 -22.36 29.52 -31.72
N ASN A 313 -22.91 29.70 -32.89
CA ASN A 313 -24.37 29.83 -33.11
C ASN A 313 -25.02 28.45 -33.37
N GLU A 314 -24.60 27.46 -32.59
CA GLU A 314 -24.99 26.07 -32.82
C GLU A 314 -26.34 25.74 -32.16
N GLU A 315 -26.92 24.65 -32.60
CA GLU A 315 -28.18 24.15 -32.05
C GLU A 315 -28.01 23.74 -30.60
N LYS A 316 -28.97 24.08 -29.74
CA LYS A 316 -28.95 23.70 -28.32
C LYS A 316 -29.19 22.21 -28.17
N ILE A 317 -28.29 21.51 -27.49
CA ILE A 317 -28.39 20.09 -27.15
C ILE A 317 -28.37 19.91 -25.63
N ASN A 318 -28.85 18.75 -25.16
CA ASN A 318 -28.80 18.44 -23.72
C ASN A 318 -27.38 18.17 -23.27
N GLY A 319 -27.07 18.55 -22.02
CA GLY A 319 -25.71 18.39 -21.45
C GLY A 319 -25.19 16.94 -21.48
N PHE A 320 -26.04 15.94 -21.27
CA PHE A 320 -25.65 14.54 -21.36
C PHE A 320 -25.17 14.15 -22.77
N GLN A 321 -25.72 14.72 -23.82
CA GLN A 321 -25.31 14.48 -25.21
C GLN A 321 -23.91 15.04 -25.48
N VAL A 322 -23.59 16.20 -24.90
CA VAL A 322 -22.22 16.77 -24.95
C VAL A 322 -21.21 15.83 -24.29
N LEU A 323 -21.55 15.32 -23.10
CA LEU A 323 -20.71 14.38 -22.38
C LEU A 323 -20.55 13.06 -23.16
N ASN A 324 -21.64 12.53 -23.69
CA ASN A 324 -21.62 11.28 -24.48
C ASN A 324 -20.72 11.41 -25.69
N HIS A 325 -20.84 12.50 -26.44
CA HIS A 325 -20.00 12.78 -27.61
C HIS A 325 -18.53 12.93 -27.23
N TYR A 326 -18.23 13.62 -26.12
CA TYR A 326 -16.86 13.74 -25.61
C TYR A 326 -16.28 12.38 -25.22
N PHE A 327 -17.01 11.55 -24.46
CA PHE A 327 -16.56 10.22 -24.08
C PHE A 327 -16.38 9.32 -25.31
N ASP A 328 -17.26 9.37 -26.28
CA ASP A 328 -17.11 8.64 -27.54
C ASP A 328 -15.76 8.95 -28.21
N GLN A 329 -15.45 10.23 -28.40
CA GLN A 329 -14.15 10.64 -28.95
C GLN A 329 -12.97 10.24 -28.07
N LEU A 330 -13.09 10.30 -26.75
CA LEU A 330 -12.03 9.93 -25.81
C LEU A 330 -11.71 8.44 -25.91
N PHE A 331 -12.73 7.58 -25.93
CA PHE A 331 -12.55 6.13 -26.04
C PHE A 331 -12.00 5.70 -27.41
N GLU A 332 -12.39 6.40 -28.46
CA GLU A 332 -11.86 6.17 -29.82
C GLU A 332 -10.36 6.49 -29.91
N LYS A 333 -9.94 7.62 -29.33
CA LYS A 333 -8.55 8.11 -29.40
C LYS A 333 -7.60 7.42 -28.44
N ASN A 334 -8.10 6.84 -27.35
CA ASN A 334 -7.22 6.34 -26.28
C ASN A 334 -7.69 4.97 -25.75
N THR A 335 -6.97 3.93 -26.15
CA THR A 335 -7.23 2.55 -25.76
C THR A 335 -6.99 2.27 -24.28
N SER A 336 -6.21 3.10 -23.58
CA SER A 336 -5.96 2.94 -22.14
C SER A 336 -7.07 3.47 -21.23
N VAL A 337 -8.04 4.20 -21.78
CA VAL A 337 -9.19 4.72 -21.01
C VAL A 337 -10.18 3.60 -20.75
N LEU A 338 -10.58 3.48 -19.49
CA LEU A 338 -11.63 2.57 -19.02
C LEU A 338 -12.67 3.37 -18.25
N ALA A 339 -13.94 2.95 -18.28
CA ALA A 339 -14.98 3.49 -17.41
C ALA A 339 -15.74 2.36 -16.74
N PHE A 340 -15.99 2.49 -15.44
CA PHE A 340 -16.74 1.51 -14.70
C PHE A 340 -17.33 2.09 -13.41
N GLY A 341 -18.38 1.47 -12.96
CA GLY A 341 -19.15 1.83 -11.78
C GLY A 341 -20.52 1.17 -11.85
N GLU A 342 -21.40 1.54 -10.95
CA GLU A 342 -22.79 1.10 -10.99
C GLU A 342 -23.50 1.75 -12.17
N ASP A 343 -24.24 0.95 -12.95
CA ASP A 343 -25.03 1.40 -14.10
C ASP A 343 -24.24 2.12 -15.23
N VAL A 344 -22.92 2.01 -15.24
CA VAL A 344 -22.04 2.68 -16.24
C VAL A 344 -22.08 1.96 -17.58
N GLY A 345 -22.17 0.64 -17.56
CA GLY A 345 -22.07 -0.21 -18.75
C GLY A 345 -23.34 -0.21 -19.60
N GLN A 346 -24.31 -1.04 -19.23
CA GLN A 346 -25.45 -1.32 -20.08
C GLN A 346 -26.35 -0.10 -20.33
N ILE A 347 -26.68 0.66 -19.29
CA ILE A 347 -27.53 1.85 -19.44
C ILE A 347 -26.75 3.13 -19.70
N GLY A 348 -25.41 3.13 -19.50
CA GLY A 348 -24.55 4.26 -19.82
C GLY A 348 -24.59 5.40 -18.84
N ASP A 349 -24.57 5.08 -17.56
CA ASP A 349 -24.81 5.88 -16.35
C ASP A 349 -26.29 6.38 -16.22
N VAL A 350 -26.66 6.77 -15.00
CA VAL A 350 -28.04 7.21 -14.70
C VAL A 350 -28.42 8.48 -15.48
N ASN A 351 -27.47 9.33 -15.87
CA ASN A 351 -27.69 10.50 -16.71
C ASN A 351 -27.37 10.25 -18.18
N GLN A 352 -27.09 9.00 -18.56
CA GLN A 352 -26.88 8.57 -19.95
C GLN A 352 -25.66 9.21 -20.65
N GLY A 353 -24.70 9.72 -19.89
CA GLY A 353 -23.46 10.29 -20.45
C GLY A 353 -22.58 9.27 -21.18
N MET A 354 -22.74 7.97 -20.89
CA MET A 354 -22.05 6.86 -21.55
C MET A 354 -23.01 5.92 -22.32
N SER A 355 -24.25 6.33 -22.57
CA SER A 355 -25.24 5.51 -23.24
C SER A 355 -24.76 5.04 -24.61
N GLY A 356 -24.91 3.73 -24.89
CA GLY A 356 -24.48 3.09 -26.14
C GLY A 356 -22.98 2.84 -26.29
N LEU A 357 -22.13 3.41 -25.43
CA LEU A 357 -20.66 3.30 -25.56
C LEU A 357 -20.14 1.90 -25.22
N GLN A 358 -20.79 1.18 -24.30
CA GLN A 358 -20.42 -0.21 -24.03
C GLN A 358 -20.60 -1.10 -25.27
N ILE A 359 -21.71 -0.90 -26.03
CA ILE A 359 -21.95 -1.65 -27.26
C ILE A 359 -20.85 -1.36 -28.30
N LYS A 360 -20.41 -0.10 -28.38
CA LYS A 360 -19.38 0.32 -29.35
C LYS A 360 -17.98 -0.13 -28.99
N TYR A 361 -17.58 -0.03 -27.72
CA TYR A 361 -16.20 -0.26 -27.26
C TYR A 361 -15.99 -1.57 -26.49
N GLY A 362 -17.07 -2.27 -26.13
CA GLY A 362 -17.05 -3.55 -25.45
C GLY A 362 -16.99 -3.47 -23.92
N ASP A 363 -17.37 -4.58 -23.29
CA ASP A 363 -17.44 -4.77 -21.84
C ASP A 363 -16.06 -4.81 -21.12
N ASN A 364 -14.97 -4.88 -21.87
CA ASN A 364 -13.62 -4.76 -21.32
C ASN A 364 -13.16 -3.29 -21.18
N ARG A 365 -13.87 -2.36 -21.79
CA ARG A 365 -13.57 -0.93 -21.77
C ARG A 365 -14.56 -0.14 -20.91
N ILE A 366 -15.85 -0.50 -20.98
CA ILE A 366 -16.92 0.16 -20.25
C ILE A 366 -17.78 -0.92 -19.64
N PHE A 367 -17.86 -0.98 -18.30
CA PHE A 367 -18.54 -2.09 -17.62
C PHE A 367 -19.18 -1.70 -16.30
N ASP A 368 -20.21 -2.47 -15.96
CA ASP A 368 -20.91 -2.36 -14.69
C ASP A 368 -20.13 -3.02 -13.56
N THR A 369 -20.33 -2.53 -12.34
CA THR A 369 -19.89 -3.16 -11.11
C THR A 369 -21.08 -3.43 -10.20
N SER A 370 -20.89 -4.25 -9.18
CA SER A 370 -21.79 -4.28 -8.02
C SER A 370 -21.64 -3.02 -7.17
N ILE A 371 -22.57 -2.82 -6.24
CA ILE A 371 -22.52 -1.76 -5.23
C ILE A 371 -21.34 -2.05 -4.29
N ARG A 372 -20.25 -1.32 -4.43
CA ARG A 372 -18.99 -1.50 -3.68
C ARG A 372 -18.04 -0.31 -3.87
N GLU A 373 -18.45 0.86 -3.49
CA GLU A 373 -17.76 2.13 -3.78
C GLU A 373 -16.31 2.13 -3.30
N TRP A 374 -16.06 1.53 -2.13
CA TRP A 374 -14.69 1.39 -1.62
C TRP A 374 -13.77 0.67 -2.62
N THR A 375 -14.20 -0.48 -3.13
CA THR A 375 -13.39 -1.27 -4.06
C THR A 375 -13.45 -0.73 -5.48
N ILE A 376 -14.48 -0.01 -5.90
CA ILE A 376 -14.50 0.72 -7.19
C ILE A 376 -13.32 1.68 -7.25
N VAL A 377 -13.16 2.54 -6.24
CA VAL A 377 -12.04 3.49 -6.17
C VAL A 377 -10.71 2.77 -6.04
N ALA A 378 -10.57 1.83 -5.13
CA ALA A 378 -9.33 1.10 -4.93
C ALA A 378 -8.92 0.27 -6.18
N GLN A 379 -9.88 -0.30 -6.89
CA GLN A 379 -9.65 -0.97 -8.18
C GLN A 379 -9.12 0.01 -9.24
N ALA A 380 -9.67 1.22 -9.29
CA ALA A 380 -9.18 2.27 -10.19
C ALA A 380 -7.72 2.63 -9.90
N VAL A 381 -7.34 2.76 -8.62
CA VAL A 381 -5.94 3.00 -8.24
C VAL A 381 -5.04 1.88 -8.80
N GLY A 382 -5.42 0.63 -8.64
CA GLY A 382 -4.66 -0.52 -9.15
C GLY A 382 -4.52 -0.53 -10.67
N LEU A 383 -5.60 -0.25 -11.40
CA LEU A 383 -5.59 -0.13 -12.87
C LEU A 383 -4.68 1.02 -13.33
N ALA A 384 -4.77 2.18 -12.68
CA ALA A 384 -3.96 3.34 -13.02
C ALA A 384 -2.46 3.09 -12.80
N MET A 385 -2.09 2.36 -11.75
CA MET A 385 -0.70 1.94 -11.50
C MET A 385 -0.16 0.98 -12.59
N ARG A 386 -1.04 0.30 -13.31
CA ARG A 386 -0.75 -0.57 -14.45
C ARG A 386 -0.88 0.14 -15.81
N GLY A 387 -0.90 1.49 -15.81
CA GLY A 387 -0.84 2.33 -17.00
C GLY A 387 -2.20 2.72 -17.61
N PHE A 388 -3.30 2.20 -17.10
CA PHE A 388 -4.64 2.60 -17.55
C PHE A 388 -5.01 4.01 -17.09
N ARG A 389 -6.06 4.54 -17.69
CA ARG A 389 -6.71 5.82 -17.33
C ARG A 389 -8.17 5.53 -16.94
N PRO A 390 -8.38 5.01 -15.73
CA PRO A 390 -9.71 4.62 -15.29
C PRO A 390 -10.55 5.83 -14.91
N ILE A 391 -11.77 5.85 -15.38
CA ILE A 391 -12.88 6.69 -14.94
C ILE A 391 -13.71 5.82 -14.01
N ALA A 392 -13.54 6.01 -12.70
CA ALA A 392 -14.32 5.31 -11.69
C ALA A 392 -15.54 6.14 -11.32
N GLU A 393 -16.73 5.63 -11.58
CA GLU A 393 -17.98 6.33 -11.27
C GLU A 393 -18.52 5.90 -9.91
N ILE A 394 -18.77 6.90 -9.07
CA ILE A 394 -19.58 6.78 -7.87
C ILE A 394 -20.94 7.39 -8.21
N GLN A 395 -21.97 6.58 -8.16
CA GLN A 395 -23.29 6.89 -8.75
C GLN A 395 -23.89 8.21 -8.24
N TYR A 396 -23.78 8.49 -6.93
CA TYR A 396 -24.16 9.75 -6.29
C TYR A 396 -23.07 10.26 -5.38
N LEU A 397 -22.91 11.57 -5.28
CA LEU A 397 -21.86 12.20 -4.47
C LEU A 397 -21.94 11.79 -2.99
N ASP A 398 -23.15 11.60 -2.47
CA ASP A 398 -23.37 11.14 -1.10
C ASP A 398 -22.67 9.82 -0.78
N TYR A 399 -22.54 8.94 -1.76
CA TYR A 399 -21.92 7.62 -1.59
C TYR A 399 -20.39 7.66 -1.63
N ILE A 400 -19.80 8.80 -1.99
CA ILE A 400 -18.32 8.93 -1.97
C ILE A 400 -17.74 8.73 -0.58
N LEU A 401 -18.56 8.93 0.47
CA LEU A 401 -18.16 8.71 1.87
C LEU A 401 -17.74 7.25 2.12
N TYR A 402 -18.35 6.29 1.43
CA TYR A 402 -17.97 4.87 1.52
C TYR A 402 -16.59 4.61 0.90
N ALA A 403 -16.11 5.48 0.04
CA ALA A 403 -14.81 5.40 -0.62
C ALA A 403 -13.74 6.33 0.00
N MET A 404 -14.01 6.98 1.12
CA MET A 404 -13.09 7.97 1.71
C MET A 404 -11.73 7.36 2.07
N SER A 405 -11.71 6.14 2.63
CA SER A 405 -10.45 5.50 3.00
C SER A 405 -9.52 5.27 1.79
N PRO A 406 -9.92 4.62 0.69
CA PRO A 406 -9.04 4.49 -0.47
C PRO A 406 -8.70 5.82 -1.15
N LEU A 407 -9.53 6.85 -1.03
CA LEU A 407 -9.22 8.20 -1.52
C LEU A 407 -8.15 8.87 -0.68
N SER A 408 -8.30 8.90 0.65
CA SER A 408 -7.41 9.61 1.58
C SER A 408 -6.11 8.84 1.82
N ASP A 409 -6.20 7.55 2.16
CA ASP A 409 -5.05 6.78 2.62
C ASP A 409 -4.26 6.13 1.48
N ASP A 410 -4.92 5.80 0.37
CA ASP A 410 -4.25 5.12 -0.74
C ASP A 410 -3.96 6.07 -1.91
N LEU A 411 -4.96 6.68 -2.51
CA LEU A 411 -4.78 7.51 -3.70
C LEU A 411 -4.02 8.81 -3.39
N ALA A 412 -4.48 9.59 -2.42
CA ALA A 412 -3.88 10.88 -2.10
C ALA A 412 -2.44 10.78 -1.59
N THR A 413 -2.11 9.72 -0.85
CA THR A 413 -0.78 9.55 -0.26
C THR A 413 0.19 8.72 -1.10
N LEU A 414 -0.27 8.08 -2.18
CA LEU A 414 0.53 7.13 -2.96
C LEU A 414 1.86 7.73 -3.42
N ARG A 415 1.83 8.92 -4.01
CA ARG A 415 3.02 9.61 -4.50
C ARG A 415 3.99 9.92 -3.36
N TYR A 416 3.51 10.49 -2.26
CA TYR A 416 4.32 10.83 -1.10
C TYR A 416 4.96 9.58 -0.48
N ARG A 417 4.16 8.55 -0.17
CA ARG A 417 4.65 7.30 0.46
C ARG A 417 5.67 6.54 -0.37
N THR A 418 5.69 6.76 -1.67
CA THR A 418 6.60 6.06 -2.59
C THR A 418 7.75 6.94 -3.07
N ALA A 419 7.97 8.10 -2.46
CA ALA A 419 8.97 9.08 -2.86
C ALA A 419 8.90 9.39 -4.37
N GLY A 420 7.69 9.65 -4.88
CA GLY A 420 7.42 9.97 -6.29
C GLY A 420 7.55 8.81 -7.29
N LYS A 421 7.86 7.59 -6.82
CA LYS A 421 8.11 6.44 -7.72
C LYS A 421 6.84 5.81 -8.28
N GLN A 422 5.70 6.00 -7.62
CA GLN A 422 4.41 5.49 -8.09
C GLN A 422 3.43 6.63 -8.31
N ALA A 423 2.56 6.46 -9.29
CA ALA A 423 1.48 7.36 -9.61
C ALA A 423 0.25 6.56 -10.03
N ALA A 424 -0.93 7.09 -9.72
CA ALA A 424 -2.20 6.51 -10.12
C ALA A 424 -3.11 7.62 -10.67
N PRO A 425 -3.02 7.93 -11.96
CA PRO A 425 -3.87 8.94 -12.60
C PRO A 425 -5.30 8.40 -12.78
N VAL A 426 -6.08 8.53 -11.73
CA VAL A 426 -7.49 8.11 -11.66
C VAL A 426 -8.39 9.32 -11.87
N ILE A 427 -9.50 9.13 -12.54
CA ILE A 427 -10.61 10.08 -12.63
C ILE A 427 -11.73 9.51 -11.79
N ILE A 428 -12.14 10.23 -10.75
CA ILE A 428 -13.34 9.93 -9.97
C ILE A 428 -14.46 10.83 -10.48
N ARG A 429 -15.51 10.23 -10.97
CA ARG A 429 -16.70 10.92 -11.46
C ARG A 429 -17.86 10.64 -10.52
N SER A 430 -18.58 11.68 -10.18
CA SER A 430 -19.85 11.60 -9.44
C SER A 430 -20.75 12.75 -9.84
N ARG A 431 -21.99 12.72 -9.47
CA ARG A 431 -22.99 13.74 -9.74
C ARG A 431 -23.83 14.07 -8.51
#